data_2bda0d55de3cc35301ed7fec6009c4fa
#
_entry.id   2bda0d55de3cc35301ed7fec6009c4fa
#
_cell.length_a   1.000
_cell.length_b   1.000
_cell.length_c   1.000
_cell.angle_alpha   90.00
_cell.angle_beta   90.00
_cell.angle_gamma   90.00
#
_symmetry.space_group_name_H-M   'P 1'
#
loop_
_entity.id
_entity.type
_entity.pdbx_description
1 polymer ?
#
loop_
_entity_poly.entity_id
_entity_poly.type
_entity_poly.pdbx_seq_one_letter_code
_entity_poly.pdbx_strand_id
1 'polypeptide(L)'
;MEALQEVRLKYLGKKGALTRVLRGMGGLSPEERPRLGQLANEVRVLLENGIERMLEDLSRQEQMRQLATESVDVTLPGRPAPRGHQHPLTTVLREIERIFASMGFEVAEGPEVEWDYYNFEALNIPKGHPARDMQDSFYITDEMLLRTHTSPMQVRTMEKTVPRLPVRVIVPGKVYRRDDDATHSPMFHQVEGLLVDQRCTLGDLKGVLLAFARQMFGPDREIRMRPSFFPFTEPSAEVDISCINCGGEGCRVCSGTGWLEILGSGMVHP
;
A
#
# COMPACT_ATOMS: atom_id res chain seq x y z
N MET A 1 23.91 -43.82 24.30
CA MET A 1 24.60 -42.70 24.96
C MET A 1 24.90 -43.06 26.43
N GLU A 2 23.93 -43.42 27.27
CA GLU A 2 24.13 -43.73 28.71
C GLU A 2 25.13 -44.87 28.97
N ALA A 3 24.98 -46.01 28.25
CA ALA A 3 25.89 -47.15 28.37
C ALA A 3 27.37 -46.77 28.07
N LEU A 4 27.61 -45.83 27.20
CA LEU A 4 28.98 -45.38 26.85
C LEU A 4 29.55 -44.44 27.96
N GLN A 5 28.72 -43.70 28.62
CA GLN A 5 29.07 -42.93 29.81
C GLN A 5 29.41 -43.84 30.98
N GLU A 6 28.68 -44.92 31.16
CA GLU A 6 28.97 -45.92 32.18
C GLU A 6 30.36 -46.60 31.94
N VAL A 7 30.63 -46.94 30.67
CA VAL A 7 31.95 -47.49 30.27
C VAL A 7 33.05 -46.45 30.56
N ARG A 8 32.86 -45.20 30.21
CA ARG A 8 33.83 -44.13 30.54
C ARG A 8 34.10 -44.01 32.02
N LEU A 9 33.04 -44.01 32.83
CA LEU A 9 33.18 -43.94 34.29
C LEU A 9 33.86 -45.18 34.87
N LYS A 10 33.55 -46.38 34.36
CA LYS A 10 34.10 -47.67 34.80
C LYS A 10 35.62 -47.74 34.57
N TYR A 11 36.12 -47.21 33.47
CA TYR A 11 37.54 -47.31 33.15
C TYR A 11 38.34 -46.04 33.41
N LEU A 12 37.83 -44.89 33.10
CA LEU A 12 38.52 -43.58 33.18
C LEU A 12 38.08 -42.70 34.33
N GLY A 13 37.04 -43.09 35.09
CA GLY A 13 36.51 -42.31 36.22
C GLY A 13 37.50 -42.25 37.39
N LYS A 14 37.24 -41.35 38.35
CA LYS A 14 38.06 -41.17 39.57
C LYS A 14 38.29 -42.47 40.37
N LYS A 15 37.36 -43.41 40.32
CA LYS A 15 37.42 -44.76 40.91
C LYS A 15 37.54 -45.86 39.82
N GLY A 16 37.81 -45.48 38.58
CA GLY A 16 37.87 -46.37 37.47
C GLY A 16 39.08 -47.33 37.52
N ALA A 17 39.02 -48.37 36.68
CA ALA A 17 40.04 -49.43 36.64
C ALA A 17 41.43 -48.88 36.38
N LEU A 18 41.58 -47.96 35.40
CA LEU A 18 42.87 -47.35 35.06
C LEU A 18 43.40 -46.47 36.19
N THR A 19 42.55 -45.72 36.86
CA THR A 19 42.92 -44.90 38.00
C THR A 19 43.38 -45.73 39.23
N ARG A 20 42.78 -46.91 39.39
CA ARG A 20 43.23 -47.86 40.45
C ARG A 20 44.61 -48.43 40.13
N VAL A 21 44.90 -48.79 38.89
CA VAL A 21 46.21 -49.25 38.45
C VAL A 21 47.29 -48.18 38.69
N LEU A 22 46.99 -46.92 38.27
CA LEU A 22 47.90 -45.80 38.48
C LEU A 22 48.18 -45.51 39.95
N ARG A 23 47.19 -45.64 40.84
CA ARG A 23 47.37 -45.48 42.28
C ARG A 23 48.21 -46.61 42.92
N GLY A 24 48.14 -47.82 42.36
CA GLY A 24 48.92 -48.96 42.81
C GLY A 24 50.42 -48.87 42.46
N MET A 25 50.83 -47.96 41.56
CA MET A 25 52.22 -47.77 41.16
C MET A 25 53.16 -47.35 42.28
N GLY A 26 52.63 -46.88 43.39
CA GLY A 26 53.44 -46.51 44.60
C GLY A 26 54.25 -47.68 45.18
N GLY A 27 53.84 -48.94 44.95
CA GLY A 27 54.55 -50.15 45.47
C GLY A 27 55.53 -50.77 44.50
N LEU A 28 55.75 -50.20 43.29
CA LEU A 28 56.68 -50.76 42.28
C LEU A 28 58.05 -50.19 42.39
N SER A 29 59.02 -50.92 41.77
CA SER A 29 60.42 -50.47 41.72
C SER A 29 60.57 -49.19 40.87
N PRO A 30 61.67 -48.40 41.12
CA PRO A 30 61.90 -47.14 40.37
C PRO A 30 62.01 -47.34 38.86
N GLU A 31 62.42 -48.52 38.41
CA GLU A 31 62.60 -48.86 36.97
C GLU A 31 61.29 -49.28 36.32
N GLU A 32 60.35 -49.88 37.03
CA GLU A 32 59.07 -50.32 36.53
C GLU A 32 58.02 -49.24 36.41
N ARG A 33 58.08 -48.21 37.28
CA ARG A 33 57.10 -47.09 37.31
C ARG A 33 56.97 -46.33 36.00
N PRO A 34 58.08 -45.94 35.31
CA PRO A 34 57.99 -45.23 34.02
C PRO A 34 57.31 -46.05 32.96
N ARG A 35 57.65 -47.34 32.88
CA ARG A 35 57.13 -48.29 31.88
C ARG A 35 55.62 -48.52 32.09
N LEU A 36 55.18 -48.73 33.29
CA LEU A 36 53.76 -48.88 33.60
C LEU A 36 52.97 -47.56 33.39
N GLY A 37 53.58 -46.43 33.72
CA GLY A 37 53.00 -45.10 33.49
C GLY A 37 52.78 -44.83 31.97
N GLN A 38 53.76 -45.18 31.17
CA GLN A 38 53.65 -45.07 29.70
C GLN A 38 52.55 -45.97 29.17
N LEU A 39 52.50 -47.24 29.56
CA LEU A 39 51.48 -48.18 29.11
C LEU A 39 50.07 -47.74 29.57
N ALA A 40 49.94 -47.27 30.79
CA ALA A 40 48.69 -46.75 31.31
C ALA A 40 48.18 -45.51 30.53
N ASN A 41 49.12 -44.64 30.12
CA ASN A 41 48.77 -43.49 29.28
C ASN A 41 48.40 -43.91 27.85
N GLU A 42 49.07 -44.87 27.24
CA GLU A 42 48.70 -45.43 25.95
C GLU A 42 47.28 -46.05 25.97
N VAL A 43 47.00 -46.85 27.01
CA VAL A 43 45.65 -47.44 27.19
C VAL A 43 44.60 -46.33 27.44
N ARG A 44 44.95 -45.30 28.16
CA ARG A 44 44.04 -44.15 28.40
C ARG A 44 43.68 -43.46 27.08
N VAL A 45 44.68 -43.13 26.27
CA VAL A 45 44.48 -42.49 24.95
C VAL A 45 43.64 -43.35 24.02
N LEU A 46 43.93 -44.67 23.98
CA LEU A 46 43.15 -45.61 23.19
C LEU A 46 41.66 -45.67 23.61
N LEU A 47 41.41 -45.69 24.94
CA LEU A 47 40.05 -45.70 25.49
C LEU A 47 39.32 -44.36 25.19
N GLU A 48 40.00 -43.22 25.44
CA GLU A 48 39.44 -41.89 25.16
C GLU A 48 39.06 -41.75 23.70
N ASN A 49 39.97 -42.05 22.77
CA ASN A 49 39.73 -42.00 21.32
C ASN A 49 38.63 -42.97 20.87
N GLY A 50 38.60 -44.18 21.44
CA GLY A 50 37.56 -45.17 21.12
C GLY A 50 36.16 -44.72 21.56
N ILE A 51 36.08 -44.14 22.76
CA ILE A 51 34.80 -43.61 23.31
C ILE A 51 34.33 -42.40 22.48
N GLU A 52 35.24 -41.50 22.12
CA GLU A 52 34.93 -40.31 21.33
C GLU A 52 34.41 -40.66 19.94
N ARG A 53 35.10 -41.56 19.21
CA ARG A 53 34.62 -42.06 17.92
C ARG A 53 33.21 -42.69 18.01
N MET A 54 32.99 -43.51 19.03
CA MET A 54 31.69 -44.18 19.21
C MET A 54 30.57 -43.19 19.57
N LEU A 55 30.90 -42.09 20.29
CA LEU A 55 29.95 -41.01 20.56
C LEU A 55 29.60 -40.27 19.28
N GLU A 56 30.57 -39.95 18.42
CA GLU A 56 30.36 -39.30 17.14
C GLU A 56 29.48 -40.16 16.22
N ASP A 57 29.79 -41.48 16.12
CA ASP A 57 29.03 -42.39 15.30
C ASP A 57 27.59 -42.56 15.78
N LEU A 58 27.35 -42.67 17.08
CA LEU A 58 26.01 -42.74 17.66
C LEU A 58 25.25 -41.43 17.46
N SER A 59 25.90 -40.29 17.61
CA SER A 59 25.29 -38.98 17.34
C SER A 59 24.88 -38.84 15.88
N ARG A 60 25.77 -39.26 14.97
CA ARG A 60 25.45 -39.24 13.52
C ARG A 60 24.30 -40.18 13.18
N GLN A 61 24.27 -41.38 13.75
CA GLN A 61 23.18 -42.34 13.53
C GLN A 61 21.83 -41.78 14.04
N GLU A 62 21.81 -41.17 15.22
CA GLU A 62 20.62 -40.58 15.77
C GLU A 62 20.13 -39.39 14.93
N GLN A 63 21.05 -38.54 14.47
CA GLN A 63 20.75 -37.44 13.56
C GLN A 63 20.16 -37.93 12.22
N MET A 64 20.76 -38.98 11.63
CA MET A 64 20.20 -39.59 10.41
C MET A 64 18.83 -40.22 10.64
N ARG A 65 18.62 -40.82 11.79
CA ARG A 65 17.30 -41.36 12.18
C ARG A 65 16.24 -40.27 12.31
N GLN A 66 16.59 -39.17 12.96
CA GLN A 66 15.71 -38.03 13.09
C GLN A 66 15.34 -37.42 11.71
N LEU A 67 16.36 -37.20 10.86
CA LEU A 67 16.14 -36.70 9.51
C LEU A 67 15.25 -37.64 8.66
N ALA A 68 15.36 -38.94 8.85
CA ALA A 68 14.51 -39.91 8.15
C ALA A 68 13.05 -39.90 8.64
N THR A 69 12.83 -39.61 9.93
CA THR A 69 11.48 -39.53 10.51
C THR A 69 10.81 -38.18 10.35
N GLU A 70 11.59 -37.12 10.26
CA GLU A 70 11.12 -35.72 10.08
C GLU A 70 10.99 -35.33 8.59
N SER A 71 10.61 -36.28 7.72
CA SER A 71 10.40 -35.94 6.32
C SER A 71 9.20 -35.00 6.17
N VAL A 72 9.44 -33.80 5.66
CA VAL A 72 8.40 -32.83 5.31
C VAL A 72 8.07 -33.00 3.84
N ASP A 73 6.79 -33.19 3.55
CA ASP A 73 6.32 -33.20 2.16
C ASP A 73 6.38 -31.79 1.57
N VAL A 74 7.41 -31.52 0.81
CA VAL A 74 7.63 -30.22 0.15
C VAL A 74 6.69 -29.95 -1.04
N THR A 75 5.89 -30.95 -1.44
CA THR A 75 4.87 -30.80 -2.50
C THR A 75 3.58 -30.23 -1.96
N LEU A 76 3.37 -30.24 -0.64
CA LEU A 76 2.22 -29.60 -0.04
C LEU A 76 2.28 -28.08 -0.26
N PRO A 77 1.17 -27.46 -0.71
CA PRO A 77 1.12 -26.02 -0.87
C PRO A 77 1.37 -25.33 0.47
N GLY A 78 2.25 -24.34 0.49
CA GLY A 78 2.47 -23.48 1.65
C GLY A 78 1.20 -22.74 2.05
N ARG A 79 1.13 -22.23 3.26
CA ARG A 79 0.02 -21.36 3.68
C ARG A 79 0.03 -20.11 2.78
N PRO A 80 -1.04 -19.87 1.99
CA PRO A 80 -1.09 -18.67 1.17
C PRO A 80 -1.05 -17.44 2.09
N ALA A 81 -0.14 -16.53 1.82
CA ALA A 81 -0.15 -15.24 2.48
C ALA A 81 -1.47 -14.52 2.10
N PRO A 82 -2.21 -13.94 3.04
CA PRO A 82 -3.40 -13.17 2.71
C PRO A 82 -3.00 -12.02 1.78
N ARG A 83 -3.55 -12.01 0.57
CA ARG A 83 -3.34 -10.92 -0.36
C ARG A 83 -4.20 -9.74 0.09
N GLY A 84 -3.58 -8.61 0.35
CA GLY A 84 -4.29 -7.37 0.58
C GLY A 84 -5.05 -6.94 -0.68
N HIS A 85 -6.18 -6.28 -0.49
CA HIS A 85 -6.97 -5.66 -1.55
C HIS A 85 -6.92 -4.14 -1.41
N GLN A 86 -6.96 -3.43 -2.53
CA GLN A 86 -7.05 -1.98 -2.52
C GLN A 86 -8.48 -1.56 -2.15
N HIS A 87 -8.58 -0.45 -1.43
CA HIS A 87 -9.88 0.15 -1.14
C HIS A 87 -10.56 0.55 -2.47
N PRO A 88 -11.89 0.37 -2.64
CA PRO A 88 -12.60 0.70 -3.88
C PRO A 88 -12.35 2.14 -4.36
N LEU A 89 -12.35 3.12 -3.47
CA LEU A 89 -12.03 4.51 -3.82
C LEU A 89 -10.62 4.66 -4.40
N THR A 90 -9.63 3.98 -3.83
CA THR A 90 -8.25 4.00 -4.36
C THR A 90 -8.19 3.41 -5.77
N THR A 91 -8.94 2.34 -6.02
CA THR A 91 -9.02 1.72 -7.35
C THR A 91 -9.62 2.68 -8.37
N VAL A 92 -10.73 3.33 -8.01
CA VAL A 92 -11.43 4.30 -8.88
C VAL A 92 -10.53 5.52 -9.15
N LEU A 93 -9.90 6.10 -8.12
CA LEU A 93 -9.00 7.25 -8.29
C LEU A 93 -7.84 6.91 -9.23
N ARG A 94 -7.18 5.77 -9.05
CA ARG A 94 -6.09 5.33 -9.93
C ARG A 94 -6.55 5.12 -11.37
N GLU A 95 -7.76 4.64 -11.58
CA GLU A 95 -8.32 4.48 -12.92
C GLU A 95 -8.56 5.84 -13.58
N ILE A 96 -9.11 6.81 -12.83
CA ILE A 96 -9.29 8.19 -13.31
C ILE A 96 -7.92 8.80 -13.67
N GLU A 97 -6.94 8.70 -12.78
CA GLU A 97 -5.57 9.21 -13.00
C GLU A 97 -4.96 8.58 -14.27
N ARG A 98 -5.09 7.26 -14.44
CA ARG A 98 -4.58 6.55 -15.62
C ARG A 98 -5.24 7.04 -16.92
N ILE A 99 -6.55 7.25 -16.91
CA ILE A 99 -7.30 7.74 -18.07
C ILE A 99 -6.82 9.15 -18.45
N PHE A 100 -6.76 10.07 -17.49
CA PHE A 100 -6.33 11.44 -17.77
C PHE A 100 -4.84 11.54 -18.13
N ALA A 101 -3.99 10.73 -17.50
CA ALA A 101 -2.57 10.64 -17.90
C ALA A 101 -2.41 10.19 -19.36
N SER A 102 -3.25 9.26 -19.84
CA SER A 102 -3.24 8.84 -21.25
C SER A 102 -3.64 9.96 -22.23
N MET A 103 -4.33 10.98 -21.74
CA MET A 103 -4.70 12.20 -22.50
C MET A 103 -3.73 13.36 -22.31
N GLY A 104 -2.60 13.14 -21.61
CA GLY A 104 -1.54 14.11 -21.39
C GLY A 104 -1.78 15.07 -20.21
N PHE A 105 -2.64 14.71 -19.26
CA PHE A 105 -2.81 15.44 -18.01
C PHE A 105 -1.81 14.95 -16.96
N GLU A 106 -1.30 15.89 -16.16
CA GLU A 106 -0.48 15.61 -14.98
C GLU A 106 -1.34 15.60 -13.72
N VAL A 107 -0.93 14.85 -12.71
CA VAL A 107 -1.59 14.85 -11.39
C VAL A 107 -0.97 15.96 -10.55
N ALA A 108 -1.79 16.89 -10.06
CA ALA A 108 -1.38 17.96 -9.15
C ALA A 108 -2.00 17.72 -7.77
N GLU A 109 -1.17 17.77 -6.74
CA GLU A 109 -1.60 17.65 -5.35
C GLU A 109 -1.55 19.01 -4.65
N GLY A 110 -2.44 19.23 -3.69
CA GLY A 110 -2.52 20.45 -2.91
C GLY A 110 -2.95 20.23 -1.47
N PRO A 111 -2.82 21.27 -0.62
CA PRO A 111 -3.14 21.19 0.79
C PRO A 111 -4.64 20.94 1.02
N GLU A 112 -4.97 20.16 2.04
CA GLU A 112 -6.37 19.96 2.50
C GLU A 112 -6.84 21.15 3.35
N VAL A 113 -5.91 21.78 4.09
CA VAL A 113 -6.16 23.06 4.79
C VAL A 113 -5.76 24.19 3.84
N GLU A 114 -6.72 25.02 3.49
CA GLU A 114 -6.53 26.03 2.44
C GLU A 114 -6.88 27.44 2.96
N TRP A 115 -6.31 28.44 2.32
CA TRP A 115 -6.70 29.84 2.55
C TRP A 115 -8.07 30.14 1.92
N ASP A 116 -8.88 30.91 2.60
CA ASP A 116 -10.17 31.40 2.10
C ASP A 116 -10.05 32.08 0.73
N TYR A 117 -8.95 32.81 0.52
CA TYR A 117 -8.63 33.41 -0.77
C TYR A 117 -8.63 32.39 -1.92
N TYR A 118 -7.88 31.30 -1.80
CA TYR A 118 -7.80 30.28 -2.85
C TYR A 118 -9.06 29.44 -2.95
N ASN A 119 -9.73 29.20 -1.83
CA ASN A 119 -10.93 28.36 -1.83
C ASN A 119 -12.15 29.10 -2.39
N PHE A 120 -12.17 30.44 -2.32
CA PHE A 120 -13.33 31.23 -2.70
C PHE A 120 -13.00 32.47 -3.54
N GLU A 121 -12.26 33.45 -3.02
CA GLU A 121 -12.12 34.76 -3.68
C GLU A 121 -11.47 34.65 -5.06
N ALA A 122 -10.38 33.90 -5.19
CA ALA A 122 -9.69 33.66 -6.45
C ALA A 122 -10.50 32.83 -7.45
N LEU A 123 -11.58 32.22 -7.01
CA LEU A 123 -12.54 31.45 -7.83
C LEU A 123 -13.84 32.22 -8.08
N ASN A 124 -13.78 33.55 -8.05
CA ASN A 124 -14.93 34.42 -8.29
C ASN A 124 -16.07 34.26 -7.27
N ILE A 125 -15.75 33.90 -6.02
CA ILE A 125 -16.68 33.78 -4.90
C ILE A 125 -16.29 34.77 -3.80
N PRO A 126 -16.56 36.07 -3.95
CA PRO A 126 -16.17 37.08 -2.98
C PRO A 126 -16.87 36.93 -1.63
N LYS A 127 -16.38 37.65 -0.60
CA LYS A 127 -17.00 37.65 0.72
C LYS A 127 -18.46 38.12 0.60
N GLY A 128 -19.38 37.37 1.23
CA GLY A 128 -20.82 37.62 1.15
C GLY A 128 -21.55 37.03 -0.07
N HIS A 129 -20.85 36.31 -0.94
CA HIS A 129 -21.51 35.62 -2.05
C HIS A 129 -22.33 34.43 -1.54
N PRO A 130 -23.60 34.24 -1.98
CA PRO A 130 -24.46 33.16 -1.51
C PRO A 130 -23.88 31.73 -1.67
N ALA A 131 -23.05 31.52 -2.65
CA ALA A 131 -22.40 30.24 -2.86
C ALA A 131 -21.47 29.81 -1.70
N ARG A 132 -21.02 30.72 -0.84
CA ARG A 132 -20.25 30.37 0.37
C ARG A 132 -21.14 29.69 1.41
N ASP A 133 -22.36 30.20 1.61
CA ASP A 133 -23.32 29.65 2.57
C ASP A 133 -23.78 28.25 2.13
N MET A 134 -23.87 28.03 0.81
CA MET A 134 -24.23 26.73 0.24
C MET A 134 -23.18 25.64 0.42
N GLN A 135 -21.92 26.00 0.71
CA GLN A 135 -20.83 25.01 0.84
C GLN A 135 -20.56 24.58 2.28
N ASP A 136 -21.25 25.20 3.26
CA ASP A 136 -21.18 24.84 4.68
C ASP A 136 -19.79 24.39 5.16
N SER A 137 -18.87 25.35 5.20
CA SER A 137 -17.43 25.10 5.28
C SER A 137 -16.94 24.90 6.71
N PHE A 138 -15.92 24.03 6.90
CA PHE A 138 -15.20 23.88 8.17
C PHE A 138 -14.07 24.90 8.26
N TYR A 139 -14.28 26.03 8.90
CA TYR A 139 -13.26 27.02 9.19
C TYR A 139 -12.39 26.60 10.39
N ILE A 140 -11.07 26.75 10.25
CA ILE A 140 -10.08 26.56 11.32
C ILE A 140 -9.77 27.92 11.96
N THR A 141 -9.65 28.95 11.13
CA THR A 141 -9.54 30.36 11.51
C THR A 141 -10.43 31.18 10.58
N ASP A 142 -10.51 32.49 10.78
CA ASP A 142 -11.31 33.38 9.90
C ASP A 142 -10.82 33.39 8.44
N GLU A 143 -9.59 32.96 8.18
CA GLU A 143 -8.94 32.98 6.87
C GLU A 143 -8.52 31.58 6.35
N MET A 144 -8.66 30.55 7.17
CA MET A 144 -8.24 29.18 6.82
C MET A 144 -9.36 28.19 7.07
N LEU A 145 -9.57 27.27 6.13
CA LEU A 145 -10.62 26.26 6.19
C LEU A 145 -10.13 24.90 5.63
N LEU A 146 -10.90 23.87 5.90
CA LEU A 146 -10.78 22.63 5.13
C LEU A 146 -11.41 22.87 3.75
N ARG A 147 -10.65 22.62 2.68
CA ARG A 147 -11.10 22.90 1.31
C ARG A 147 -12.42 22.21 0.99
N THR A 148 -13.34 22.93 0.40
CA THR A 148 -14.69 22.45 0.03
C THR A 148 -14.74 21.80 -1.35
N HIS A 149 -13.73 22.01 -2.15
CA HIS A 149 -13.48 21.44 -3.48
C HIS A 149 -11.97 21.46 -3.78
N THR A 150 -11.55 20.81 -4.86
CA THR A 150 -10.13 20.79 -5.26
C THR A 150 -9.74 21.96 -6.17
N SER A 151 -10.70 22.85 -6.49
CA SER A 151 -10.52 24.03 -7.37
C SER A 151 -9.42 25.03 -6.94
N PRO A 152 -9.04 25.19 -5.66
CA PRO A 152 -7.89 26.01 -5.27
C PRO A 152 -6.62 25.68 -6.07
N MET A 153 -6.46 24.41 -6.44
CA MET A 153 -5.31 23.99 -7.21
C MET A 153 -5.31 24.46 -8.66
N GLN A 154 -6.45 24.84 -9.22
CA GLN A 154 -6.50 25.50 -10.52
C GLN A 154 -5.73 26.83 -10.46
N VAL A 155 -6.04 27.67 -9.49
CA VAL A 155 -5.37 28.97 -9.27
C VAL A 155 -3.88 28.75 -8.98
N ARG A 156 -3.54 27.92 -8.02
CA ARG A 156 -2.14 27.62 -7.65
C ARG A 156 -1.32 27.08 -8.82
N THR A 157 -1.91 26.24 -9.63
CA THR A 157 -1.25 25.68 -10.81
C THR A 157 -1.02 26.76 -11.88
N MET A 158 -2.01 27.60 -12.13
CA MET A 158 -1.89 28.70 -13.08
C MET A 158 -0.84 29.72 -12.62
N GLU A 159 -0.84 30.15 -11.36
CA GLU A 159 0.18 31.05 -10.79
C GLU A 159 1.61 30.52 -10.96
N LYS A 160 1.77 29.20 -10.76
CA LYS A 160 3.08 28.54 -10.88
C LYS A 160 3.54 28.34 -12.32
N THR A 161 2.61 28.14 -13.25
CA THR A 161 2.93 27.60 -14.58
C THR A 161 2.83 28.64 -15.69
N VAL A 162 1.83 29.52 -15.68
CA VAL A 162 1.65 30.57 -16.68
C VAL A 162 2.85 31.54 -16.67
N PRO A 163 3.41 31.95 -17.80
CA PRO A 163 2.85 31.84 -19.16
C PRO A 163 3.22 30.57 -19.94
N ARG A 164 3.78 29.53 -19.31
CA ARG A 164 4.10 28.27 -20.01
C ARG A 164 2.81 27.47 -20.27
N LEU A 165 2.52 27.21 -21.53
CA LEU A 165 1.37 26.45 -21.98
C LEU A 165 1.81 25.21 -22.79
N PRO A 166 1.00 24.18 -22.87
CA PRO A 166 -0.31 24.02 -22.20
C PRO A 166 -0.20 23.71 -20.72
N VAL A 167 -1.22 24.09 -19.92
CA VAL A 167 -1.44 23.59 -18.58
C VAL A 167 -2.52 22.49 -18.70
N ARG A 168 -2.21 21.28 -18.29
CA ARG A 168 -3.15 20.13 -18.30
C ARG A 168 -2.95 19.37 -17.00
N VAL A 169 -3.86 19.56 -16.06
CA VAL A 169 -3.76 18.93 -14.75
C VAL A 169 -5.10 18.34 -14.31
N ILE A 170 -5.02 17.27 -13.53
CA ILE A 170 -6.13 16.79 -12.69
C ILE A 170 -5.71 16.90 -11.23
N VAL A 171 -6.66 17.16 -10.37
CA VAL A 171 -6.46 17.34 -8.94
C VAL A 171 -7.37 16.37 -8.19
N PRO A 172 -6.89 15.14 -7.93
CA PRO A 172 -7.58 14.24 -7.02
C PRO A 172 -7.34 14.66 -5.56
N GLY A 173 -8.36 14.53 -4.72
CA GLY A 173 -8.17 14.81 -3.31
C GLY A 173 -9.42 14.70 -2.48
N LYS A 174 -9.22 14.75 -1.15
CA LYS A 174 -10.31 14.85 -0.19
C LYS A 174 -10.79 16.27 -0.09
N VAL A 175 -12.10 16.42 0.10
CA VAL A 175 -12.79 17.71 0.29
C VAL A 175 -13.80 17.56 1.42
N TYR A 176 -14.20 18.68 2.02
CA TYR A 176 -14.90 18.70 3.29
C TYR A 176 -16.06 19.68 3.25
N ARG A 177 -17.25 19.21 3.66
CA ARG A 177 -18.47 20.02 3.83
C ARG A 177 -19.20 19.58 5.08
N ARG A 178 -19.92 20.47 5.74
CA ARG A 178 -20.68 20.13 6.96
C ARG A 178 -21.93 19.30 6.71
N ASP A 179 -22.19 18.93 5.47
CA ASP A 179 -23.28 18.02 5.13
C ASP A 179 -23.07 16.68 5.84
N ASP A 180 -23.92 16.37 6.78
CA ASP A 180 -23.87 15.12 7.56
C ASP A 180 -25.30 14.57 7.70
N ASP A 181 -25.74 13.87 6.67
CA ASP A 181 -27.02 13.18 6.64
C ASP A 181 -26.86 11.71 6.19
N ALA A 182 -27.98 11.01 6.05
CA ALA A 182 -27.95 9.59 5.66
C ALA A 182 -27.33 9.34 4.27
N THR A 183 -27.18 10.36 3.43
CA THR A 183 -26.70 10.27 2.05
C THR A 183 -25.40 11.03 1.80
N HIS A 184 -24.98 11.91 2.70
CA HIS A 184 -23.79 12.73 2.58
C HIS A 184 -22.80 12.43 3.69
N SER A 185 -21.51 12.40 3.34
CA SER A 185 -20.41 12.33 4.27
C SER A 185 -19.73 13.68 4.38
N PRO A 186 -19.34 14.14 5.57
CA PRO A 186 -18.61 15.41 5.74
C PRO A 186 -17.24 15.41 5.03
N MET A 187 -16.72 14.27 4.65
CA MET A 187 -15.53 14.12 3.84
C MET A 187 -15.81 13.21 2.66
N PHE A 188 -15.47 13.65 1.46
CA PHE A 188 -15.57 12.85 0.24
C PHE A 188 -14.38 13.11 -0.69
N HIS A 189 -14.26 12.34 -1.77
CA HIS A 189 -13.21 12.52 -2.76
C HIS A 189 -13.76 13.22 -3.99
N GLN A 190 -12.96 14.13 -4.52
CA GLN A 190 -13.24 14.86 -5.76
C GLN A 190 -12.03 14.79 -6.67
N VAL A 191 -12.27 14.81 -7.97
CA VAL A 191 -11.23 14.97 -8.99
C VAL A 191 -11.67 16.10 -9.90
N GLU A 192 -10.90 17.17 -9.97
CA GLU A 192 -11.10 18.25 -10.93
C GLU A 192 -10.04 18.23 -12.01
N GLY A 193 -10.41 18.66 -13.22
CA GLY A 193 -9.49 18.83 -14.33
C GLY A 193 -9.42 20.29 -14.77
N LEU A 194 -8.22 20.76 -15.10
CA LEU A 194 -7.98 22.06 -15.72
C LEU A 194 -7.14 21.90 -16.98
N LEU A 195 -7.61 22.53 -18.07
CA LEU A 195 -6.87 22.67 -19.31
C LEU A 195 -6.81 24.14 -19.69
N VAL A 196 -5.60 24.67 -19.85
CA VAL A 196 -5.34 26.02 -20.37
C VAL A 196 -4.38 25.90 -21.54
N ASP A 197 -4.79 26.43 -22.68
CA ASP A 197 -3.98 26.40 -23.91
C ASP A 197 -4.27 27.66 -24.75
N GLN A 198 -3.49 27.90 -25.78
CA GLN A 198 -3.69 29.04 -26.73
C GLN A 198 -5.04 28.98 -27.46
N ARG A 199 -5.55 27.79 -27.68
CA ARG A 199 -6.88 27.55 -28.27
C ARG A 199 -7.57 26.46 -27.48
N CYS A 200 -8.62 26.81 -26.82
CA CYS A 200 -9.45 25.87 -26.05
C CYS A 200 -10.91 26.26 -26.28
N THR A 201 -11.72 25.30 -26.67
CA THR A 201 -13.13 25.53 -26.99
C THR A 201 -14.02 24.62 -26.14
N LEU A 202 -15.31 24.94 -26.06
CA LEU A 202 -16.31 24.08 -25.43
C LEU A 202 -16.39 22.70 -26.15
N GLY A 203 -16.08 22.67 -27.45
CA GLY A 203 -15.98 21.41 -28.21
C GLY A 203 -14.84 20.52 -27.72
N ASP A 204 -13.69 21.11 -27.38
CA ASP A 204 -12.55 20.38 -26.83
C ASP A 204 -12.88 19.83 -25.44
N LEU A 205 -13.54 20.64 -24.58
CA LEU A 205 -14.04 20.20 -23.30
C LEU A 205 -14.97 18.98 -23.44
N LYS A 206 -15.96 19.08 -24.34
CA LYS A 206 -16.87 17.97 -24.65
C LYS A 206 -16.13 16.73 -25.13
N GLY A 207 -15.11 16.90 -25.97
CA GLY A 207 -14.30 15.79 -26.49
C GLY A 207 -13.54 15.05 -25.40
N VAL A 208 -12.89 15.78 -24.50
CA VAL A 208 -12.16 15.23 -23.35
C VAL A 208 -13.11 14.48 -22.41
N LEU A 209 -14.25 15.07 -22.08
CA LEU A 209 -15.25 14.46 -21.20
C LEU A 209 -15.88 13.21 -21.81
N LEU A 210 -16.13 13.19 -23.13
CA LEU A 210 -16.62 12.01 -23.84
C LEU A 210 -15.57 10.89 -23.82
N ALA A 211 -14.30 11.22 -24.06
CA ALA A 211 -13.20 10.27 -24.01
C ALA A 211 -13.05 9.65 -22.62
N PHE A 212 -13.14 10.48 -21.57
CA PHE A 212 -13.17 10.01 -20.18
C PHE A 212 -14.36 9.09 -19.90
N ALA A 213 -15.58 9.52 -20.25
CA ALA A 213 -16.80 8.75 -20.01
C ALA A 213 -16.74 7.35 -20.69
N ARG A 214 -16.23 7.28 -21.90
CA ARG A 214 -16.09 6.01 -22.63
C ARG A 214 -15.03 5.09 -22.04
N GLN A 215 -13.92 5.62 -21.58
CA GLN A 215 -12.86 4.82 -20.95
C GLN A 215 -13.27 4.33 -19.55
N MET A 216 -13.99 5.17 -18.80
CA MET A 216 -14.37 4.84 -17.42
C MET A 216 -15.62 3.95 -17.34
N PHE A 217 -16.63 4.17 -18.20
CA PHE A 217 -17.94 3.55 -18.10
C PHE A 217 -18.30 2.65 -19.29
N GLY A 218 -17.40 2.53 -20.28
CA GLY A 218 -17.57 1.68 -21.46
C GLY A 218 -17.72 2.45 -22.77
N PRO A 219 -17.33 1.82 -23.90
CA PRO A 219 -17.16 2.49 -25.19
C PRO A 219 -18.45 3.08 -25.81
N ASP A 220 -19.59 2.52 -25.44
CA ASP A 220 -20.90 2.93 -25.97
C ASP A 220 -21.54 4.07 -25.17
N ARG A 221 -20.80 4.68 -24.24
CA ARG A 221 -21.33 5.80 -23.46
C ARG A 221 -21.42 7.06 -24.29
N GLU A 222 -22.56 7.73 -24.13
CA GLU A 222 -22.81 9.06 -24.66
C GLU A 222 -22.83 10.07 -23.52
N ILE A 223 -22.50 11.32 -23.83
CA ILE A 223 -22.62 12.43 -22.88
C ILE A 223 -23.66 13.44 -23.34
N ARG A 224 -24.34 14.03 -22.39
CA ARG A 224 -25.25 15.17 -22.56
C ARG A 224 -24.77 16.31 -21.69
N MET A 225 -24.61 17.49 -22.25
CA MET A 225 -24.29 18.72 -21.52
C MET A 225 -25.57 19.55 -21.37
N ARG A 226 -25.92 19.85 -20.12
CA ARG A 226 -27.07 20.71 -19.77
C ARG A 226 -26.53 22.06 -19.28
N PRO A 227 -27.07 23.21 -19.75
CA PRO A 227 -26.68 24.50 -19.21
C PRO A 227 -26.83 24.55 -17.69
N SER A 228 -25.84 25.12 -17.01
CA SER A 228 -25.82 25.32 -15.56
C SER A 228 -25.09 26.60 -15.23
N PHE A 229 -24.90 26.89 -13.94
CA PHE A 229 -24.15 28.03 -13.45
C PHE A 229 -23.19 27.61 -12.33
N PHE A 230 -21.93 27.99 -12.52
CA PHE A 230 -20.90 27.91 -11.47
C PHE A 230 -20.13 29.24 -11.45
N PRO A 231 -19.79 29.80 -10.27
CA PRO A 231 -19.16 31.13 -10.17
C PRO A 231 -17.87 31.29 -10.94
N PHE A 232 -17.09 30.22 -11.09
CA PHE A 232 -15.78 30.20 -11.72
C PHE A 232 -15.74 29.63 -13.14
N THR A 233 -16.91 29.43 -13.76
CA THR A 233 -17.01 28.99 -15.17
C THR A 233 -18.06 29.78 -15.95
N GLU A 234 -17.77 30.06 -17.23
CA GLU A 234 -18.68 30.76 -18.16
C GLU A 234 -18.31 30.40 -19.61
N PRO A 235 -19.14 29.70 -20.37
CA PRO A 235 -20.39 29.04 -19.98
C PRO A 235 -20.16 27.81 -19.10
N SER A 236 -21.16 27.48 -18.28
CA SER A 236 -21.16 26.33 -17.39
C SER A 236 -22.14 25.26 -17.90
N ALA A 237 -21.82 24.01 -17.63
CA ALA A 237 -22.68 22.87 -17.97
C ALA A 237 -22.55 21.74 -16.94
N GLU A 238 -23.67 21.13 -16.61
CA GLU A 238 -23.71 19.81 -15.99
C GLU A 238 -23.57 18.74 -17.06
N VAL A 239 -22.88 17.65 -16.74
CA VAL A 239 -22.60 16.56 -17.68
C VAL A 239 -23.23 15.28 -17.18
N ASP A 240 -24.11 14.74 -18.01
CA ASP A 240 -24.74 13.44 -17.81
C ASP A 240 -24.13 12.42 -18.76
N ILE A 241 -24.08 11.16 -18.32
CA ILE A 241 -23.79 9.99 -19.17
C ILE A 241 -25.05 9.18 -19.40
N SER A 242 -25.11 8.47 -20.53
CA SER A 242 -26.17 7.47 -20.75
C SER A 242 -26.10 6.40 -19.66
N CYS A 243 -27.25 6.06 -19.07
CA CYS A 243 -27.31 5.20 -17.91
C CYS A 243 -26.61 3.87 -18.13
N ILE A 244 -25.70 3.52 -17.26
CA ILE A 244 -24.90 2.29 -17.34
C ILE A 244 -25.75 1.01 -17.15
N ASN A 245 -26.90 1.13 -16.47
CA ASN A 245 -27.75 0.00 -16.15
C ASN A 245 -28.76 -0.33 -17.27
N CYS A 246 -29.31 0.68 -17.95
CA CYS A 246 -30.36 0.51 -18.97
C CYS A 246 -29.97 0.99 -20.37
N GLY A 247 -28.71 1.43 -20.57
CA GLY A 247 -28.25 1.89 -21.88
C GLY A 247 -28.95 3.16 -22.40
N GLY A 248 -29.74 3.87 -21.57
CA GLY A 248 -30.49 5.05 -21.97
C GLY A 248 -32.01 4.86 -22.07
N GLU A 249 -32.50 3.64 -21.92
CA GLU A 249 -33.96 3.34 -22.04
C GLU A 249 -34.80 3.88 -20.89
N GLY A 250 -34.18 4.14 -19.73
CA GLY A 250 -34.86 4.54 -18.50
C GLY A 250 -35.07 3.36 -17.54
N CYS A 251 -34.61 3.51 -16.29
CA CYS A 251 -34.79 2.52 -15.25
C CYS A 251 -34.86 3.19 -13.85
N ARG A 252 -35.00 2.39 -12.80
CA ARG A 252 -35.05 2.89 -11.42
C ARG A 252 -33.77 3.65 -11.03
N VAL A 253 -32.59 3.23 -11.51
CA VAL A 253 -31.30 3.85 -11.18
C VAL A 253 -31.21 5.28 -11.73
N CYS A 254 -31.67 5.51 -12.94
CA CYS A 254 -31.71 6.84 -13.57
C CYS A 254 -33.07 7.54 -13.41
N SER A 255 -33.94 7.08 -12.51
CA SER A 255 -35.28 7.66 -12.29
C SER A 255 -36.10 7.80 -13.58
N GLY A 256 -35.98 6.83 -14.50
CA GLY A 256 -36.69 6.81 -15.76
C GLY A 256 -36.15 7.73 -16.86
N THR A 257 -35.12 8.56 -16.57
CA THR A 257 -34.59 9.55 -17.52
C THR A 257 -33.67 8.99 -18.60
N GLY A 258 -33.07 7.81 -18.37
CA GLY A 258 -32.03 7.25 -19.20
C GLY A 258 -30.65 7.88 -19.02
N TRP A 259 -30.49 8.88 -18.15
CA TRP A 259 -29.27 9.67 -17.94
C TRP A 259 -28.87 9.71 -16.45
N LEU A 260 -27.57 9.76 -16.20
CA LEU A 260 -26.99 9.92 -14.86
C LEU A 260 -26.02 11.11 -14.86
N GLU A 261 -26.27 12.08 -14.01
CA GLU A 261 -25.37 13.20 -13.80
C GLU A 261 -24.09 12.72 -13.11
N ILE A 262 -22.94 13.14 -13.62
CA ILE A 262 -21.65 12.71 -13.11
C ILE A 262 -20.74 13.87 -12.65
N LEU A 263 -20.84 15.06 -13.27
CA LEU A 263 -19.98 16.20 -12.94
C LEU A 263 -20.52 17.53 -13.46
N GLY A 264 -20.04 18.62 -12.87
CA GLY A 264 -20.14 19.98 -13.42
C GLY A 264 -18.90 20.32 -14.24
N SER A 265 -19.06 21.13 -15.27
CA SER A 265 -17.97 21.56 -16.15
C SER A 265 -18.21 22.96 -16.72
N GLY A 266 -17.20 23.55 -17.34
CA GLY A 266 -17.34 24.82 -18.05
C GLY A 266 -16.02 25.35 -18.57
N MET A 267 -16.10 26.44 -19.33
CA MET A 267 -14.92 27.23 -19.65
C MET A 267 -14.56 28.07 -18.42
N VAL A 268 -13.29 28.29 -18.17
CA VAL A 268 -12.86 29.10 -17.02
C VAL A 268 -13.37 30.54 -17.19
N HIS A 269 -13.93 31.07 -16.10
CA HIS A 269 -14.44 32.44 -16.08
C HIS A 269 -13.30 33.45 -16.32
N PRO A 270 -13.49 34.51 -17.12
CA PRO A 270 -12.48 35.55 -17.33
C PRO A 270 -12.02 36.21 -16.03
#